data_14550f7a4f51a230d8c6384e8fbe0743
#
_entry.id   14550f7a4f51a230d8c6384e8fbe0743
#
_cell.length_a   1.000
_cell.length_b   1.000
_cell.length_c   1.000
_cell.angle_alpha   90.00
_cell.angle_beta   90.00
_cell.angle_gamma   90.00
#
_symmetry.space_group_name_H-M   'P 1'
#
loop_
_entity.id
_entity.type
_entity.pdbx_description
1 polymer ?
#
loop_
_entity_poly.entity_id
_entity_poly.type
_entity_poly.pdbx_seq_one_letter_code
_entity_poly.pdbx_strand_id
1 'polypeptide(L)'
;MNVMTHYVSRKASLSPSVLLTPPVVVLGSTSVGDDSRIFSFSVLGFPVKRKLSELGSSEQPLEEVDRVSSGCRLGKGVIVRTHCIIYEEVELGDGVELGHGVLIREKTSVGSWTKVGTGTVIDGYVTIGEHTNIQTGVYIPIKTRIGRGVFIGPRAVITNDRYPPSSRIVETVIEDEAVIGANATVVAGVVIGRGAVVAAGAVVTKDVPPGVVVAGVPARFVMNREEYERRKKLYEGLNP
;
A
#
# COMPACT_ATOMS: atom_id res chain seq x y z
N MET A 1 6.11 33.33 16.43
CA MET A 1 5.61 32.02 15.91
C MET A 1 6.76 31.34 15.22
N ASN A 2 7.23 30.19 15.72
CA ASN A 2 8.17 29.37 14.96
C ASN A 2 7.42 28.83 13.74
N VAL A 3 7.80 29.27 12.56
CA VAL A 3 7.26 28.76 11.30
C VAL A 3 7.80 27.34 11.17
N MET A 4 6.93 26.33 11.21
CA MET A 4 7.32 24.97 10.87
C MET A 4 7.80 24.95 9.41
N THR A 5 9.03 24.55 9.18
CA THR A 5 9.65 24.53 7.87
C THR A 5 9.70 23.11 7.31
N HIS A 6 9.78 23.00 5.98
CA HIS A 6 10.12 21.73 5.33
C HIS A 6 11.61 21.43 5.48
N TYR A 7 11.95 20.14 5.43
CA TYR A 7 13.27 19.70 5.04
C TYR A 7 13.18 19.06 3.66
N VAL A 8 13.87 19.62 2.69
CA VAL A 8 13.96 19.04 1.34
C VAL A 8 15.42 18.82 1.01
N SER A 9 15.79 17.57 0.77
CA SER A 9 17.13 17.17 0.36
C SER A 9 17.59 17.99 -0.85
N ARG A 10 18.86 18.39 -0.87
CA ARG A 10 19.48 18.99 -2.04
C ARG A 10 19.57 18.06 -3.26
N LYS A 11 19.43 16.74 -3.03
CA LYS A 11 19.41 15.70 -4.06
C LYS A 11 18.01 15.47 -4.63
N ALA A 12 16.97 15.97 -3.95
CA ALA A 12 15.58 15.77 -4.36
C ALA A 12 15.24 16.64 -5.59
N SER A 13 14.35 16.12 -6.43
CA SER A 13 13.83 16.79 -7.63
C SER A 13 12.31 16.87 -7.53
N LEU A 14 11.78 18.04 -7.24
CA LEU A 14 10.34 18.31 -7.15
C LEU A 14 9.92 19.18 -8.32
N SER A 15 8.83 18.82 -9.00
CA SER A 15 8.24 19.70 -10.02
C SER A 15 7.79 21.04 -9.37
N PRO A 16 7.90 22.16 -10.09
CA PRO A 16 7.45 23.46 -9.58
C PRO A 16 5.98 23.53 -9.17
N SER A 17 5.12 22.65 -9.68
CA SER A 17 3.69 22.57 -9.33
C SER A 17 3.38 21.72 -8.08
N VAL A 18 4.40 21.15 -7.44
CA VAL A 18 4.21 20.35 -6.21
C VAL A 18 3.83 21.23 -5.03
N LEU A 19 2.74 20.88 -4.36
CA LEU A 19 2.33 21.53 -3.11
C LEU A 19 2.83 20.74 -1.90
N LEU A 20 3.64 21.38 -1.05
CA LEU A 20 4.03 20.89 0.26
C LEU A 20 3.33 21.69 1.36
N THR A 21 2.60 21.03 2.26
CA THR A 21 2.04 21.68 3.46
C THR A 21 2.92 21.37 4.68
N PRO A 22 3.56 22.39 5.30
CA PRO A 22 4.56 22.18 6.36
C PRO A 22 4.01 21.50 7.62
N PRO A 23 4.87 20.78 8.38
CA PRO A 23 6.20 20.34 8.01
C PRO A 23 6.17 19.07 7.17
N VAL A 24 7.04 18.96 6.16
CA VAL A 24 7.29 17.74 5.38
C VAL A 24 8.79 17.49 5.33
N VAL A 25 9.19 16.22 5.35
CA VAL A 25 10.57 15.80 5.21
C VAL A 25 10.72 15.02 3.90
N VAL A 26 11.60 15.50 3.01
CA VAL A 26 11.92 14.85 1.73
C VAL A 26 13.39 14.50 1.71
N LEU A 27 13.70 13.21 1.69
CA LEU A 27 15.06 12.67 1.87
C LEU A 27 15.63 12.09 0.57
N GLY A 28 16.94 12.11 0.47
CA GLY A 28 17.71 11.48 -0.60
C GLY A 28 17.35 12.00 -1.99
N SER A 29 17.53 11.16 -3.00
CA SER A 29 17.23 11.47 -4.40
C SER A 29 15.73 11.31 -4.73
N THR A 30 14.85 11.71 -3.81
CA THR A 30 13.40 11.63 -4.00
C THR A 30 12.95 12.50 -5.17
N SER A 31 12.13 11.94 -6.06
CA SER A 31 11.51 12.70 -7.15
C SER A 31 9.99 12.74 -6.99
N VAL A 32 9.40 13.91 -7.25
CA VAL A 32 7.94 14.12 -7.16
C VAL A 32 7.45 14.83 -8.42
N GLY A 33 6.52 14.18 -9.13
CA GLY A 33 5.94 14.66 -10.37
C GLY A 33 4.94 15.79 -10.19
N ASP A 34 4.53 16.36 -11.34
CA ASP A 34 3.66 17.53 -11.44
C ASP A 34 2.37 17.37 -10.64
N ASP A 35 1.84 18.48 -10.12
CA ASP A 35 0.53 18.60 -9.47
C ASP A 35 0.33 17.69 -8.24
N SER A 36 1.40 17.11 -7.72
CA SER A 36 1.35 16.29 -6.50
C SER A 36 1.20 17.14 -5.25
N ARG A 37 0.54 16.60 -4.23
CA ARG A 37 0.23 17.28 -2.98
C ARG A 37 0.66 16.44 -1.79
N ILE A 38 1.60 16.96 -1.02
CA ILE A 38 2.16 16.27 0.15
C ILE A 38 1.79 17.06 1.40
N PHE A 39 1.05 16.43 2.29
CA PHE A 39 0.55 17.08 3.50
C PHE A 39 1.44 16.85 4.73
N SER A 40 1.23 17.69 5.73
CA SER A 40 2.05 17.84 6.94
C SER A 40 2.40 16.53 7.64
N PHE A 41 3.57 16.52 8.26
CA PHE A 41 4.12 15.40 9.03
C PHE A 41 4.42 14.13 8.21
N SER A 42 4.47 14.26 6.89
CA SER A 42 4.85 13.14 6.03
C SER A 42 6.35 13.12 5.77
N VAL A 43 6.90 11.91 5.64
CA VAL A 43 8.31 11.65 5.35
C VAL A 43 8.41 10.85 4.07
N LEU A 44 9.16 11.35 3.09
CA LEU A 44 9.44 10.72 1.81
C LEU A 44 10.90 10.29 1.73
N GLY A 45 11.14 9.04 1.31
CA GLY A 45 12.48 8.50 1.14
C GLY A 45 13.13 8.04 2.45
N PHE A 46 12.37 7.58 3.46
CA PHE A 46 12.94 7.14 4.72
C PHE A 46 13.87 5.92 4.53
N PRO A 47 15.12 5.94 5.03
CA PRO A 47 16.08 4.86 4.78
C PRO A 47 15.77 3.60 5.56
N VAL A 48 16.21 2.45 5.03
CA VAL A 48 16.05 1.14 5.68
C VAL A 48 16.91 1.00 6.94
N LYS A 49 16.52 0.10 7.84
CA LYS A 49 17.19 -0.15 9.12
C LYS A 49 18.69 -0.34 8.99
N ARG A 50 19.17 -1.06 7.97
CA ARG A 50 20.61 -1.28 7.76
C ARG A 50 21.37 0.03 7.61
N LYS A 51 20.86 0.97 6.84
CA LYS A 51 21.49 2.27 6.63
C LYS A 51 21.42 3.16 7.86
N LEU A 52 20.34 3.04 8.64
CA LEU A 52 20.22 3.75 9.92
C LEU A 52 21.27 3.29 10.96
N SER A 53 21.69 2.02 10.90
CA SER A 53 22.75 1.53 11.78
C SER A 53 24.16 2.07 11.44
N GLU A 54 24.30 2.71 10.28
CA GLU A 54 25.54 3.38 9.83
C GLU A 54 25.63 4.85 10.28
N LEU A 55 24.55 5.38 10.91
CA LEU A 55 24.52 6.76 11.41
C LEU A 55 25.38 6.90 12.65
N GLY A 56 26.22 7.95 12.66
CA GLY A 56 26.99 8.38 13.83
C GLY A 56 26.22 9.39 14.68
N SER A 57 26.84 9.82 15.78
CA SER A 57 26.39 11.01 16.52
C SER A 57 26.69 12.27 15.68
N SER A 58 25.70 13.08 15.43
CA SER A 58 25.81 14.30 14.63
C SER A 58 25.01 15.43 15.30
N GLU A 59 25.52 16.65 15.18
CA GLU A 59 24.77 17.86 15.54
C GLU A 59 23.64 18.15 14.53
N GLN A 60 23.67 17.48 13.36
CA GLN A 60 22.69 17.63 12.28
C GLN A 60 22.10 16.27 11.90
N PRO A 61 21.32 15.62 12.80
CA PRO A 61 20.87 14.25 12.62
C PRO A 61 20.01 14.03 11.38
N LEU A 62 19.26 15.05 10.95
CA LEU A 62 18.42 14.95 9.76
C LEU A 62 19.25 14.92 8.46
N GLU A 63 20.34 15.66 8.40
CA GLU A 63 21.26 15.64 7.24
C GLU A 63 21.98 14.31 7.13
N GLU A 64 22.30 13.68 8.27
CA GLU A 64 22.87 12.33 8.27
C GLU A 64 21.89 11.29 7.73
N VAL A 65 20.61 11.37 8.13
CA VAL A 65 19.56 10.50 7.60
C VAL A 65 19.39 10.74 6.09
N ASP A 66 19.41 12.00 5.65
CA ASP A 66 19.35 12.36 4.23
C ASP A 66 20.54 11.78 3.44
N ARG A 67 21.75 11.86 4.01
CA ARG A 67 22.97 11.38 3.36
C ARG A 67 22.86 9.89 2.96
N VAL A 68 22.29 9.05 3.82
CA VAL A 68 22.18 7.61 3.57
C VAL A 68 20.96 7.20 2.77
N SER A 69 19.96 8.08 2.64
CA SER A 69 18.74 7.80 1.88
C SER A 69 18.98 7.73 0.37
N SER A 70 18.42 6.72 -0.29
CA SER A 70 18.33 6.63 -1.76
C SER A 70 17.15 7.42 -2.33
N GLY A 71 16.19 7.82 -1.49
CA GLY A 71 14.97 8.50 -1.94
C GLY A 71 13.91 7.55 -2.51
N CYS A 72 12.77 8.13 -2.92
CA CYS A 72 11.65 7.41 -3.55
C CYS A 72 11.16 8.16 -4.78
N ARG A 73 10.27 7.55 -5.56
CA ARG A 73 9.68 8.17 -6.76
C ARG A 73 8.16 8.27 -6.65
N LEU A 74 7.63 9.47 -6.84
CA LEU A 74 6.21 9.75 -6.92
C LEU A 74 5.89 10.30 -8.31
N GLY A 75 4.92 9.71 -8.99
CA GLY A 75 4.39 10.16 -10.28
C GLY A 75 3.69 11.51 -10.18
N LYS A 76 2.88 11.83 -11.20
CA LYS A 76 2.10 13.07 -11.29
C LYS A 76 0.78 12.95 -10.54
N GLY A 77 0.30 14.06 -9.97
CA GLY A 77 -1.00 14.11 -9.32
C GLY A 77 -1.12 13.23 -8.07
N VAL A 78 -0.01 12.82 -7.47
CA VAL A 78 -0.02 11.98 -6.26
C VAL A 78 -0.49 12.78 -5.05
N ILE A 79 -1.38 12.21 -4.26
CA ILE A 79 -1.86 12.81 -3.01
C ILE A 79 -1.35 11.99 -1.83
N VAL A 80 -0.51 12.59 -1.01
CA VAL A 80 -0.03 12.02 0.25
C VAL A 80 -0.62 12.79 1.41
N ARG A 81 -1.62 12.22 2.12
CA ARG A 81 -2.21 12.85 3.29
C ARG A 81 -1.26 12.82 4.48
N THR A 82 -1.66 13.44 5.58
CA THR A 82 -0.79 13.69 6.73
C THR A 82 -0.25 12.42 7.39
N HIS A 83 0.94 12.52 7.99
CA HIS A 83 1.58 11.45 8.78
C HIS A 83 1.94 10.18 7.97
N CYS A 84 2.10 10.29 6.66
CA CYS A 84 2.55 9.16 5.86
C CYS A 84 4.08 9.00 5.96
N ILE A 85 4.53 7.74 5.96
CA ILE A 85 5.95 7.39 5.89
C ILE A 85 6.17 6.53 4.66
N ILE A 86 6.92 7.07 3.71
CA ILE A 86 7.28 6.40 2.48
C ILE A 86 8.78 6.14 2.51
N TYR A 87 9.15 4.87 2.48
CA TYR A 87 10.56 4.46 2.51
C TYR A 87 11.26 4.71 1.17
N GLU A 88 12.56 4.60 1.22
CA GLU A 88 13.40 4.64 0.03
C GLU A 88 13.08 3.50 -0.95
N GLU A 89 13.39 3.70 -2.23
CA GLU A 89 13.13 2.73 -3.30
C GLU A 89 11.63 2.36 -3.47
N VAL A 90 10.72 3.20 -2.94
CA VAL A 90 9.28 3.10 -3.23
C VAL A 90 8.96 3.85 -4.51
N GLU A 91 8.09 3.28 -5.33
CA GLU A 91 7.58 3.88 -6.54
C GLU A 91 6.06 3.99 -6.50
N LEU A 92 5.54 5.21 -6.57
CA LEU A 92 4.10 5.47 -6.71
C LEU A 92 3.82 5.98 -8.12
N GLY A 93 2.91 5.31 -8.82
CA GLY A 93 2.45 5.74 -10.15
C GLY A 93 1.62 7.03 -10.10
N ASP A 94 1.22 7.50 -11.27
CA ASP A 94 0.43 8.72 -11.41
C ASP A 94 -0.94 8.60 -10.71
N GLY A 95 -1.40 9.67 -10.08
CA GLY A 95 -2.70 9.74 -9.45
C GLY A 95 -2.92 8.81 -8.25
N VAL A 96 -1.85 8.26 -7.67
CA VAL A 96 -1.95 7.48 -6.43
C VAL A 96 -2.40 8.38 -5.27
N GLU A 97 -3.39 7.90 -4.51
CA GLU A 97 -3.88 8.59 -3.32
C GLU A 97 -3.57 7.78 -2.05
N LEU A 98 -2.86 8.39 -1.11
CA LEU A 98 -2.62 7.82 0.22
C LEU A 98 -3.47 8.52 1.27
N GLY A 99 -4.17 7.74 2.08
CA GLY A 99 -4.87 8.16 3.29
C GLY A 99 -3.91 8.64 4.38
N HIS A 100 -4.44 9.08 5.51
CA HIS A 100 -3.61 9.52 6.64
C HIS A 100 -2.86 8.35 7.27
N GLY A 101 -1.63 8.58 7.73
CA GLY A 101 -0.86 7.60 8.48
C GLY A 101 -0.52 6.31 7.71
N VAL A 102 -0.47 6.35 6.40
CA VAL A 102 -0.05 5.21 5.57
C VAL A 102 1.45 5.00 5.71
N LEU A 103 1.85 3.75 5.95
CA LEU A 103 3.24 3.33 5.93
C LEU A 103 3.49 2.45 4.70
N ILE A 104 4.45 2.86 3.85
CA ILE A 104 4.91 2.06 2.71
C ILE A 104 6.41 1.83 2.84
N ARG A 105 6.80 0.57 2.99
CA ARG A 105 8.20 0.20 3.14
C ARG A 105 8.89 -0.03 1.79
N GLU A 106 10.19 -0.13 1.89
CA GLU A 106 11.16 -0.18 0.79
C GLU A 106 10.80 -1.16 -0.34
N LYS A 107 11.23 -0.83 -1.56
CA LYS A 107 11.10 -1.69 -2.76
C LYS A 107 9.65 -2.10 -3.06
N THR A 108 8.73 -1.20 -2.75
CA THR A 108 7.31 -1.36 -3.05
C THR A 108 6.95 -0.53 -4.28
N SER A 109 6.23 -1.12 -5.21
CA SER A 109 5.66 -0.41 -6.35
C SER A 109 4.14 -0.38 -6.28
N VAL A 110 3.55 0.80 -6.46
CA VAL A 110 2.09 1.01 -6.47
C VAL A 110 1.70 1.60 -7.81
N GLY A 111 0.88 0.87 -8.57
CA GLY A 111 0.41 1.27 -9.89
C GLY A 111 -0.48 2.51 -9.86
N SER A 112 -0.58 3.17 -11.01
CA SER A 112 -1.30 4.43 -11.17
C SER A 112 -2.77 4.34 -10.77
N TRP A 113 -3.33 5.45 -10.27
CA TRP A 113 -4.73 5.58 -9.87
C TRP A 113 -5.16 4.65 -8.74
N THR A 114 -4.21 4.07 -8.02
CA THR A 114 -4.48 3.24 -6.85
C THR A 114 -4.74 4.11 -5.63
N LYS A 115 -5.70 3.68 -4.81
CA LYS A 115 -6.07 4.34 -3.55
C LYS A 115 -5.68 3.45 -2.37
N VAL A 116 -4.98 4.03 -1.39
CA VAL A 116 -4.56 3.36 -0.16
C VAL A 116 -5.19 4.07 1.03
N GLY A 117 -6.05 3.38 1.74
CA GLY A 117 -6.83 3.90 2.87
C GLY A 117 -5.98 4.24 4.10
N THR A 118 -6.55 5.06 4.96
CA THR A 118 -5.93 5.54 6.21
C THR A 118 -5.39 4.41 7.08
N GLY A 119 -4.19 4.58 7.61
CA GLY A 119 -3.56 3.64 8.55
C GLY A 119 -3.21 2.28 7.94
N THR A 120 -3.20 2.16 6.63
CA THR A 120 -2.74 0.94 5.94
C THR A 120 -1.22 0.81 6.05
N VAL A 121 -0.76 -0.41 6.31
CA VAL A 121 0.66 -0.76 6.36
C VAL A 121 0.99 -1.69 5.20
N ILE A 122 1.95 -1.29 4.39
CA ILE A 122 2.49 -2.07 3.28
C ILE A 122 3.96 -2.35 3.59
N ASP A 123 4.28 -3.59 3.94
CA ASP A 123 5.66 -4.00 4.16
C ASP A 123 6.41 -4.08 2.82
N GLY A 124 7.73 -4.08 2.87
CA GLY A 124 8.57 -3.95 1.68
C GLY A 124 8.44 -5.06 0.64
N TYR A 125 8.97 -4.81 -0.55
CA TYR A 125 8.98 -5.78 -1.67
C TYR A 125 7.58 -6.18 -2.14
N VAL A 126 6.63 -5.25 -2.09
CA VAL A 126 5.24 -5.44 -2.53
C VAL A 126 5.03 -4.82 -3.91
N THR A 127 4.25 -5.50 -4.75
CA THR A 127 3.80 -4.95 -6.03
C THR A 127 2.28 -4.86 -6.02
N ILE A 128 1.75 -3.68 -6.34
CA ILE A 128 0.31 -3.41 -6.43
C ILE A 128 0.01 -2.85 -7.81
N GLY A 129 -0.92 -3.48 -8.51
CA GLY A 129 -1.39 -3.06 -9.83
C GLY A 129 -2.19 -1.76 -9.79
N GLU A 130 -2.40 -1.20 -10.96
CA GLU A 130 -3.14 0.04 -11.17
C GLU A 130 -4.63 -0.08 -10.82
N HIS A 131 -5.29 1.06 -10.55
CA HIS A 131 -6.74 1.13 -10.25
C HIS A 131 -7.19 0.27 -9.06
N THR A 132 -6.28 -0.16 -8.21
CA THR A 132 -6.56 -0.94 -7.01
C THR A 132 -7.07 -0.04 -5.88
N ASN A 133 -8.04 -0.54 -5.11
CA ASN A 133 -8.66 0.21 -4.02
C ASN A 133 -8.48 -0.53 -2.69
N ILE A 134 -7.50 -0.09 -1.91
CA ILE A 134 -7.18 -0.63 -0.58
C ILE A 134 -7.83 0.26 0.45
N GLN A 135 -8.67 -0.30 1.30
CA GLN A 135 -9.41 0.44 2.31
C GLN A 135 -8.60 0.63 3.60
N THR A 136 -9.20 1.32 4.56
CA THR A 136 -8.61 1.69 5.85
C THR A 136 -8.09 0.50 6.65
N GLY A 137 -6.87 0.63 7.19
CA GLY A 137 -6.31 -0.30 8.18
C GLY A 137 -5.95 -1.68 7.65
N VAL A 138 -5.71 -1.82 6.35
CA VAL A 138 -5.27 -3.07 5.74
C VAL A 138 -3.80 -3.32 6.08
N TYR A 139 -3.45 -4.58 6.34
CA TYR A 139 -2.06 -5.01 6.48
C TYR A 139 -1.64 -5.88 5.30
N ILE A 140 -0.57 -5.47 4.60
CA ILE A 140 0.00 -6.16 3.44
C ILE A 140 1.46 -6.50 3.75
N PRO A 141 1.78 -7.79 3.97
CA PRO A 141 3.12 -8.23 4.34
C PRO A 141 4.10 -8.21 3.16
N ILE A 142 5.36 -8.38 3.51
CA ILE A 142 6.47 -8.50 2.56
C ILE A 142 6.20 -9.56 1.47
N LYS A 143 6.66 -9.25 0.23
CA LYS A 143 6.52 -10.14 -0.93
C LYS A 143 5.07 -10.48 -1.31
N THR A 144 4.13 -9.60 -1.05
CA THR A 144 2.77 -9.74 -1.58
C THR A 144 2.68 -9.14 -2.98
N ARG A 145 1.99 -9.82 -3.86
CA ARG A 145 1.67 -9.31 -5.19
C ARG A 145 0.17 -9.16 -5.35
N ILE A 146 -0.27 -7.94 -5.67
CA ILE A 146 -1.67 -7.56 -5.87
C ILE A 146 -1.83 -7.09 -7.30
N GLY A 147 -2.78 -7.66 -8.03
CA GLY A 147 -3.11 -7.30 -9.40
C GLY A 147 -3.79 -5.94 -9.53
N ARG A 148 -4.23 -5.64 -10.72
CA ARG A 148 -4.96 -4.40 -11.04
C ARG A 148 -6.45 -4.53 -10.71
N GLY A 149 -7.10 -3.39 -10.41
CA GLY A 149 -8.54 -3.34 -10.16
C GLY A 149 -9.00 -4.14 -8.95
N VAL A 150 -8.10 -4.51 -8.05
CA VAL A 150 -8.41 -5.26 -6.83
C VAL A 150 -9.08 -4.35 -5.81
N PHE A 151 -10.09 -4.86 -5.11
CA PHE A 151 -10.67 -4.22 -3.94
C PHE A 151 -10.26 -4.96 -2.68
N ILE A 152 -9.70 -4.26 -1.69
CA ILE A 152 -9.39 -4.82 -0.37
C ILE A 152 -10.15 -4.03 0.68
N GLY A 153 -11.12 -4.67 1.31
CA GLY A 153 -11.99 -4.12 2.34
C GLY A 153 -11.24 -3.73 3.62
N PRO A 154 -11.84 -2.84 4.44
CA PRO A 154 -11.16 -2.31 5.61
C PRO A 154 -10.77 -3.42 6.60
N ARG A 155 -9.59 -3.23 7.21
CA ARG A 155 -9.01 -4.16 8.19
C ARG A 155 -8.80 -5.58 7.68
N ALA A 156 -8.80 -5.82 6.39
CA ALA A 156 -8.35 -7.10 5.87
C ALA A 156 -6.85 -7.28 6.18
N VAL A 157 -6.46 -8.51 6.48
CA VAL A 157 -5.09 -8.87 6.85
C VAL A 157 -4.59 -9.98 5.93
N ILE A 158 -3.46 -9.75 5.30
CA ILE A 158 -2.68 -10.81 4.68
C ILE A 158 -1.61 -11.20 5.68
N THR A 159 -1.51 -12.49 6.06
CA THR A 159 -0.55 -12.88 7.09
C THR A 159 0.87 -13.01 6.51
N ASN A 160 1.87 -12.70 7.33
CA ASN A 160 3.27 -12.83 6.93
C ASN A 160 3.74 -14.28 6.93
N ASP A 161 3.28 -15.05 7.92
CA ASP A 161 3.70 -16.42 8.16
C ASP A 161 2.53 -17.39 8.10
N ARG A 162 2.78 -18.58 7.51
CA ARG A 162 1.82 -19.67 7.57
C ARG A 162 1.84 -20.38 8.92
N TYR A 163 3.00 -20.46 9.53
CA TYR A 163 3.26 -21.03 10.86
C TYR A 163 4.15 -20.08 11.67
N PRO A 164 3.57 -19.07 12.33
CA PRO A 164 4.36 -18.07 13.06
C PRO A 164 4.95 -18.62 14.38
N PRO A 165 6.17 -18.18 14.79
CA PRO A 165 7.07 -17.37 13.98
C PRO A 165 7.85 -18.26 12.99
N SER A 166 8.06 -17.78 11.75
CA SER A 166 8.77 -18.50 10.72
C SER A 166 9.81 -17.61 10.02
N SER A 167 10.97 -18.20 9.67
CA SER A 167 11.95 -17.54 8.81
C SER A 167 11.65 -17.71 7.32
N ARG A 168 10.67 -18.57 6.97
CA ARG A 168 10.27 -18.83 5.58
C ARG A 168 9.20 -17.85 5.13
N ILE A 169 9.61 -16.86 4.35
CA ILE A 169 8.69 -15.92 3.71
C ILE A 169 8.24 -16.50 2.38
N VAL A 170 6.93 -16.60 2.20
CA VAL A 170 6.29 -17.07 0.97
C VAL A 170 5.49 -15.94 0.32
N GLU A 171 5.47 -15.94 -1.02
CA GLU A 171 4.69 -14.96 -1.78
C GLU A 171 3.20 -15.25 -1.64
N THR A 172 2.40 -14.22 -1.33
CA THR A 172 0.94 -14.26 -1.43
C THR A 172 0.52 -13.49 -2.67
N VAL A 173 -0.39 -14.06 -3.46
CA VAL A 173 -0.83 -13.46 -4.72
C VAL A 173 -2.33 -13.19 -4.67
N ILE A 174 -2.71 -11.97 -4.99
CA ILE A 174 -4.10 -11.56 -5.23
C ILE A 174 -4.17 -11.11 -6.69
N GLU A 175 -4.84 -11.90 -7.53
CA GLU A 175 -4.90 -11.61 -8.96
C GLU A 175 -5.88 -10.48 -9.29
N ASP A 176 -5.87 -10.03 -10.55
CA ASP A 176 -6.67 -8.92 -11.04
C ASP A 176 -8.16 -9.04 -10.67
N GLU A 177 -8.79 -7.91 -10.39
CA GLU A 177 -10.24 -7.79 -10.17
C GLU A 177 -10.79 -8.61 -8.98
N ALA A 178 -9.91 -9.19 -8.16
CA ALA A 178 -10.31 -9.89 -6.95
C ALA A 178 -10.90 -8.90 -5.91
N VAL A 179 -11.80 -9.41 -5.09
CA VAL A 179 -12.44 -8.66 -4.02
C VAL A 179 -12.17 -9.35 -2.68
N ILE A 180 -11.54 -8.64 -1.77
CA ILE A 180 -11.33 -9.10 -0.40
C ILE A 180 -12.25 -8.31 0.52
N GLY A 181 -13.16 -8.98 1.20
CA GLY A 181 -14.12 -8.37 2.11
C GLY A 181 -13.47 -7.81 3.38
N ALA A 182 -14.20 -6.94 4.07
CA ALA A 182 -13.77 -6.34 5.34
C ALA A 182 -13.41 -7.42 6.38
N ASN A 183 -12.36 -7.18 7.17
CA ASN A 183 -11.86 -8.09 8.21
C ASN A 183 -11.55 -9.53 7.72
N ALA A 184 -11.43 -9.77 6.43
CA ALA A 184 -10.99 -11.07 5.92
C ALA A 184 -9.51 -11.29 6.24
N THR A 185 -9.14 -12.54 6.48
CA THR A 185 -7.75 -12.95 6.67
C THR A 185 -7.33 -13.89 5.54
N VAL A 186 -6.25 -13.54 4.84
CA VAL A 186 -5.63 -14.37 3.82
C VAL A 186 -4.33 -14.94 4.37
N VAL A 187 -4.24 -16.26 4.51
CA VAL A 187 -3.05 -16.93 5.05
C VAL A 187 -1.91 -16.86 4.05
N ALA A 188 -0.69 -16.67 4.54
CA ALA A 188 0.53 -16.57 3.74
C ALA A 188 0.67 -17.71 2.72
N GLY A 189 1.07 -17.36 1.51
CA GLY A 189 1.31 -18.30 0.41
C GLY A 189 0.05 -18.73 -0.35
N VAL A 190 -1.10 -18.12 -0.07
CA VAL A 190 -2.35 -18.37 -0.79
C VAL A 190 -2.40 -17.55 -2.07
N VAL A 191 -2.96 -18.14 -3.12
CA VAL A 191 -3.31 -17.46 -4.37
C VAL A 191 -4.83 -17.20 -4.39
N ILE A 192 -5.21 -15.93 -4.52
CA ILE A 192 -6.60 -15.53 -4.77
C ILE A 192 -6.73 -15.27 -6.27
N GLY A 193 -7.46 -16.13 -6.97
CA GLY A 193 -7.61 -16.10 -8.43
C GLY A 193 -8.35 -14.87 -8.94
N ARG A 194 -8.15 -14.56 -10.22
CA ARG A 194 -8.76 -13.41 -10.90
C ARG A 194 -10.26 -13.34 -10.66
N GLY A 195 -10.75 -12.16 -10.29
CA GLY A 195 -12.17 -11.93 -10.07
C GLY A 195 -12.79 -12.75 -8.93
N ALA A 196 -12.01 -13.45 -8.13
CA ALA A 196 -12.55 -14.15 -6.96
C ALA A 196 -13.04 -13.15 -5.90
N VAL A 197 -14.01 -13.58 -5.10
CA VAL A 197 -14.56 -12.79 -3.99
C VAL A 197 -14.36 -13.54 -2.69
N VAL A 198 -13.65 -12.93 -1.78
CA VAL A 198 -13.54 -13.37 -0.38
C VAL A 198 -14.54 -12.55 0.44
N ALA A 199 -15.51 -13.19 1.05
CA ALA A 199 -16.52 -12.51 1.85
C ALA A 199 -15.91 -11.88 3.11
N ALA A 200 -16.59 -10.87 3.65
CA ALA A 200 -16.19 -10.22 4.90
C ALA A 200 -16.02 -11.23 6.04
N GLY A 201 -14.97 -11.08 6.85
CA GLY A 201 -14.66 -11.96 7.98
C GLY A 201 -14.22 -13.38 7.63
N ALA A 202 -14.04 -13.71 6.36
CA ALA A 202 -13.58 -15.03 5.96
C ALA A 202 -12.09 -15.26 6.28
N VAL A 203 -11.71 -16.51 6.59
CA VAL A 203 -10.31 -16.93 6.77
C VAL A 203 -9.92 -17.87 5.64
N VAL A 204 -9.13 -17.38 4.70
CA VAL A 204 -8.70 -18.11 3.52
C VAL A 204 -7.39 -18.86 3.81
N THR A 205 -7.47 -20.18 3.86
CA THR A 205 -6.34 -21.07 4.19
C THR A 205 -5.81 -21.87 3.01
N LYS A 206 -6.48 -21.80 1.86
CA LYS A 206 -6.15 -22.50 0.60
C LYS A 206 -6.39 -21.55 -0.56
N ASP A 207 -5.78 -21.86 -1.69
CA ASP A 207 -5.99 -21.12 -2.93
C ASP A 207 -7.48 -21.04 -3.30
N VAL A 208 -7.87 -19.87 -3.83
CA VAL A 208 -9.22 -19.61 -4.32
C VAL A 208 -9.19 -19.54 -5.83
N PRO A 209 -9.91 -20.42 -6.53
CA PRO A 209 -9.95 -20.39 -7.99
C PRO A 209 -10.52 -19.07 -8.54
N PRO A 210 -10.20 -18.71 -9.80
CA PRO A 210 -10.78 -17.54 -10.44
C PRO A 210 -12.31 -17.58 -10.48
N GLY A 211 -12.93 -16.43 -10.35
CA GLY A 211 -14.38 -16.24 -10.56
C GLY A 211 -15.29 -16.95 -9.55
N VAL A 212 -14.79 -17.29 -8.37
CA VAL A 212 -15.63 -17.90 -7.31
C VAL A 212 -15.74 -16.99 -6.10
N VAL A 213 -16.79 -17.19 -5.33
CA VAL A 213 -17.04 -16.53 -4.04
C VAL A 213 -16.82 -17.54 -2.92
N VAL A 214 -15.99 -17.17 -1.96
CA VAL A 214 -15.72 -17.96 -0.75
C VAL A 214 -16.09 -17.20 0.50
N ALA A 215 -16.58 -17.90 1.54
CA ALA A 215 -16.95 -17.33 2.83
C ALA A 215 -16.69 -18.29 3.99
N GLY A 216 -16.63 -17.77 5.20
CA GLY A 216 -16.57 -18.54 6.45
C GLY A 216 -15.16 -18.78 6.97
N VAL A 217 -15.06 -19.53 8.08
CA VAL A 217 -13.83 -19.85 8.82
C VAL A 217 -13.78 -21.36 9.05
N PRO A 218 -12.95 -22.09 8.30
CA PRO A 218 -12.17 -21.67 7.13
C PRO A 218 -13.07 -21.38 5.94
N ALA A 219 -12.61 -20.52 5.01
CA ALA A 219 -13.37 -20.16 3.82
C ALA A 219 -13.71 -21.36 2.94
N ARG A 220 -14.95 -21.40 2.45
CA ARG A 220 -15.49 -22.45 1.56
C ARG A 220 -16.22 -21.79 0.40
N PHE A 221 -16.33 -22.50 -0.71
CA PHE A 221 -17.12 -22.10 -1.87
C PHE A 221 -18.59 -21.81 -1.47
N VAL A 222 -19.12 -20.72 -2.00
CA VAL A 222 -20.52 -20.30 -1.79
C VAL A 222 -21.26 -20.25 -3.12
N MET A 223 -20.71 -19.57 -4.12
CA MET A 223 -21.31 -19.37 -5.43
C MET A 223 -20.25 -18.94 -6.46
N ASN A 224 -20.63 -18.88 -7.73
CA ASN A 224 -19.80 -18.29 -8.77
C ASN A 224 -19.94 -16.76 -8.80
N ARG A 225 -18.95 -16.07 -9.36
CA ARG A 225 -18.92 -14.61 -9.50
C ARG A 225 -20.14 -14.07 -10.26
N GLU A 226 -20.60 -14.76 -11.29
CA GLU A 226 -21.79 -14.35 -12.07
C GLU A 226 -23.04 -14.23 -11.18
N GLU A 227 -23.29 -15.20 -10.33
CA GLU A 227 -24.41 -15.18 -9.39
C GLU A 227 -24.24 -14.06 -8.34
N TYR A 228 -23.01 -13.83 -7.88
CA TYR A 228 -22.69 -12.72 -6.99
C TYR A 228 -23.02 -11.37 -7.66
N GLU A 229 -22.59 -11.16 -8.91
CA GLU A 229 -22.86 -9.92 -9.64
C GLU A 229 -24.35 -9.74 -9.93
N ARG A 230 -25.05 -10.82 -10.23
CA ARG A 230 -26.53 -10.79 -10.39
C ARG A 230 -27.22 -10.32 -9.10
N ARG A 231 -26.84 -10.86 -7.95
CA ARG A 231 -27.38 -10.44 -6.64
C ARG A 231 -27.01 -9.01 -6.30
N LYS A 232 -25.79 -8.59 -6.62
CA LYS A 232 -25.34 -7.21 -6.43
C LYS A 232 -26.17 -6.25 -7.23
N LYS A 233 -26.42 -6.50 -8.53
CA LYS A 233 -27.30 -5.67 -9.38
C LYS A 233 -28.70 -5.55 -8.79
N LEU A 234 -29.30 -6.65 -8.35
CA LEU A 234 -30.62 -6.64 -7.71
C LEU A 234 -30.61 -5.77 -6.44
N TYR A 235 -29.58 -5.90 -5.60
CA TYR A 235 -29.41 -5.06 -4.41
C TYR A 235 -29.27 -3.57 -4.74
N GLU A 236 -28.59 -3.23 -5.82
CA GLU A 236 -28.41 -1.87 -6.31
C GLU A 236 -29.66 -1.31 -7.06
N GLY A 237 -30.73 -2.10 -7.18
CA GLY A 237 -31.95 -1.71 -7.92
C GLY A 237 -31.76 -1.68 -9.44
N LEU A 238 -30.71 -2.32 -9.94
CA LEU A 238 -30.44 -2.44 -11.37
C LEU A 238 -31.04 -3.72 -11.91
N ASN A 239 -31.56 -3.68 -13.15
CA ASN A 239 -32.03 -4.89 -13.84
C ASN A 239 -30.82 -5.86 -13.99
N PRO A 240 -30.99 -7.14 -13.64
CA PRO A 240 -29.92 -8.14 -13.69
C PRO A 240 -29.44 -8.46 -15.12
#